data_0d11c18425cd885a966daa344db7c21a
#
_entry.id   0d11c18425cd885a966daa344db7c21a
#
_cell.length_a   1.000
_cell.length_b   1.000
_cell.length_c   1.000
_cell.angle_alpha   90.00
_cell.angle_beta   90.00
_cell.angle_gamma   90.00
#
_symmetry.space_group_name_H-M   'P 1'
#
loop_
_entity.id
_entity.type
_entity.pdbx_description
1 polymer ?
#
loop_
_entity_poly.entity_id
_entity_poly.type
_entity_poly.pdbx_seq_one_letter_code
_entity_poly.pdbx_strand_id
1 'polypeptide(L)'
;VNGYSDGNTNIVFVGRIVPNKKFEDVIACFAAYKKKYDPAARLFLVGNYQETDAYYQHLQEYIKECGVENVIFPGHIAFRTILAYYKIADLFLCMSEHEGFCVPLVEAMFFETPIVAYASTAIPGTLGGSGVLVETKEPETVAETMNHMMQDAEYRSEILKKQDARLKDFAYESIRGQILDEIEKVQRSKIDKVRKQNGEEKAN
;
A
#
# COMPACT_ATOMS: atom_id res chain seq x y z
N VAL A 1 1.45 19.35 -9.11
CA VAL A 1 2.37 18.47 -8.36
C VAL A 1 3.76 19.08 -8.27
N ASN A 2 4.23 19.79 -9.31
CA ASN A 2 5.59 20.39 -9.33
C ASN A 2 5.87 21.36 -8.16
N GLY A 3 4.86 22.00 -7.59
CA GLY A 3 5.01 22.91 -6.44
C GLY A 3 5.26 22.22 -5.09
N TYR A 4 5.25 20.88 -5.06
CA TYR A 4 5.44 20.09 -3.84
C TYR A 4 6.82 19.39 -3.76
N SER A 5 7.70 19.61 -4.74
CA SER A 5 9.11 19.21 -4.69
C SER A 5 9.95 20.32 -4.08
N ASP A 6 9.61 20.75 -2.87
CA ASP A 6 10.15 21.93 -2.18
C ASP A 6 10.94 21.59 -0.90
N GLY A 7 11.20 20.30 -0.67
CA GLY A 7 11.93 19.79 0.48
C GLY A 7 11.08 19.49 1.71
N ASN A 8 9.77 19.76 1.68
CA ASN A 8 8.87 19.33 2.75
C ASN A 8 8.46 17.87 2.56
N THR A 9 8.31 17.13 3.66
CA THR A 9 7.89 15.73 3.64
C THR A 9 6.50 15.55 3.04
N ASN A 10 6.40 14.67 2.05
CA ASN A 10 5.17 14.30 1.38
C ASN A 10 4.81 12.84 1.70
N ILE A 11 3.75 12.64 2.44
CA ILE A 11 3.18 11.32 2.73
C ILE A 11 2.01 11.11 1.78
N VAL A 12 1.93 9.94 1.16
CA VAL A 12 0.92 9.65 0.13
C VAL A 12 0.18 8.37 0.49
N PHE A 13 -1.13 8.37 0.27
CA PHE A 13 -1.96 7.17 0.15
C PHE A 13 -2.80 7.27 -1.12
N VAL A 14 -2.87 6.19 -1.88
CA VAL A 14 -3.63 6.11 -3.14
C VAL A 14 -4.69 5.02 -3.03
N GLY A 15 -5.94 5.39 -3.26
CA GLY A 15 -7.06 4.46 -3.22
C GLY A 15 -8.40 5.17 -3.34
N ARG A 16 -9.47 4.46 -3.68
CA ARG A 16 -10.83 5.02 -3.65
C ARG A 16 -11.18 5.45 -2.24
N ILE A 17 -11.81 6.61 -2.09
CA ILE A 17 -12.24 7.13 -0.78
C ILE A 17 -13.47 6.35 -0.29
N VAL A 18 -13.21 5.19 0.34
CA VAL A 18 -14.24 4.26 0.86
C VAL A 18 -13.83 3.73 2.23
N PRO A 19 -14.79 3.36 3.12
CA PRO A 19 -14.54 3.06 4.54
C PRO A 19 -13.51 1.96 4.80
N ASN A 20 -13.44 0.91 3.98
CA ASN A 20 -12.48 -0.19 4.17
C ASN A 20 -11.02 0.21 3.93
N LYS A 21 -10.77 1.38 3.36
CA LYS A 21 -9.43 1.95 3.18
C LYS A 21 -8.92 2.70 4.41
N LYS A 22 -9.80 2.97 5.37
CA LYS A 22 -9.45 3.56 6.66
C LYS A 22 -8.64 4.85 6.55
N PHE A 23 -9.17 5.79 5.76
CA PHE A 23 -8.54 7.11 5.62
C PHE A 23 -8.46 7.86 6.96
N GLU A 24 -9.40 7.65 7.86
CA GLU A 24 -9.37 8.18 9.21
C GLU A 24 -8.11 7.74 9.98
N ASP A 25 -7.71 6.45 9.87
CA ASP A 25 -6.49 5.95 10.51
C ASP A 25 -5.24 6.56 9.88
N VAL A 26 -5.23 6.75 8.54
CA VAL A 26 -4.12 7.43 7.84
C VAL A 26 -3.99 8.89 8.32
N ILE A 27 -5.13 9.59 8.47
CA ILE A 27 -5.17 10.98 8.97
C ILE A 27 -4.69 11.05 10.42
N ALA A 28 -5.13 10.14 11.29
CA ALA A 28 -4.70 10.10 12.69
C ALA A 28 -3.19 9.86 12.83
N CYS A 29 -2.65 8.88 12.10
CA CYS A 29 -1.21 8.60 12.10
C CYS A 29 -0.40 9.78 11.55
N PHE A 30 -0.88 10.43 10.50
CA PHE A 30 -0.26 11.64 9.96
C PHE A 30 -0.31 12.80 10.96
N ALA A 31 -1.44 13.01 11.66
CA ALA A 31 -1.57 14.06 12.67
C ALA A 31 -0.56 13.87 13.81
N ALA A 32 -0.39 12.63 14.29
CA ALA A 32 0.60 12.29 15.31
C ALA A 32 2.03 12.53 14.79
N TYR A 33 2.34 12.11 13.55
CA TYR A 33 3.64 12.34 12.92
C TYR A 33 3.95 13.84 12.79
N LYS A 34 3.02 14.60 12.21
CA LYS A 34 3.16 16.05 12.00
C LYS A 34 3.37 16.80 13.31
N LYS A 35 2.59 16.46 14.35
CA LYS A 35 2.70 17.09 15.67
C LYS A 35 4.04 16.83 16.35
N LYS A 36 4.59 15.62 16.22
CA LYS A 36 5.77 15.18 17.00
C LYS A 36 7.07 15.38 16.24
N TYR A 37 7.08 15.23 14.92
CA TYR A 37 8.31 15.09 14.14
C TYR A 37 8.49 16.13 13.05
N ASP A 38 7.46 16.43 12.25
CA ASP A 38 7.58 17.33 11.11
C ASP A 38 6.32 18.21 10.92
N PRO A 39 6.29 19.40 11.52
CA PRO A 39 5.16 20.33 11.39
C PRO A 39 4.91 20.80 9.95
N ALA A 40 5.89 20.72 9.05
CA ALA A 40 5.76 21.11 7.64
C ALA A 40 5.24 19.99 6.73
N ALA A 41 5.16 18.74 7.23
CA ALA A 41 4.72 17.59 6.46
C ALA A 41 3.33 17.77 5.85
N ARG A 42 3.11 17.11 4.70
CA ARG A 42 1.86 17.09 3.96
C ARG A 42 1.38 15.66 3.74
N LEU A 43 0.07 15.47 3.75
CA LEU A 43 -0.59 14.22 3.44
C LEU A 43 -1.42 14.37 2.16
N PHE A 44 -1.15 13.54 1.16
CA PHE A 44 -1.94 13.46 -0.06
C PHE A 44 -2.79 12.19 -0.06
N LEU A 45 -4.10 12.37 -0.02
CA LEU A 45 -5.10 11.31 -0.10
C LEU A 45 -5.66 11.27 -1.53
N VAL A 46 -5.00 10.48 -2.37
CA VAL A 46 -5.22 10.47 -3.83
C VAL A 46 -6.27 9.41 -4.17
N GLY A 47 -7.43 9.85 -4.61
CA GLY A 47 -8.52 8.97 -5.00
C GLY A 47 -9.79 9.70 -5.40
N ASN A 48 -10.69 8.95 -6.03
CA ASN A 48 -11.97 9.49 -6.45
C ASN A 48 -12.95 9.59 -5.28
N TYR A 49 -13.65 10.70 -5.21
CA TYR A 49 -14.77 10.95 -4.31
C TYR A 49 -15.72 11.98 -4.94
N GLN A 50 -16.91 12.09 -4.38
CA GLN A 50 -17.81 13.22 -4.59
C GLN A 50 -17.91 14.00 -3.28
N GLU A 51 -18.02 15.31 -3.35
CA GLU A 51 -18.17 16.15 -2.15
C GLU A 51 -19.41 15.81 -1.33
N THR A 52 -20.41 15.21 -1.97
CA THR A 52 -21.65 14.72 -1.35
C THR A 52 -21.52 13.35 -0.69
N ASP A 53 -20.41 12.65 -0.87
CA ASP A 53 -20.21 11.33 -0.26
C ASP A 53 -20.11 11.46 1.26
N ALA A 54 -20.98 10.75 1.97
CA ALA A 54 -21.03 10.81 3.43
C ALA A 54 -19.69 10.46 4.10
N TYR A 55 -18.94 9.51 3.53
CA TYR A 55 -17.64 9.16 4.05
C TYR A 55 -16.60 10.27 3.83
N TYR A 56 -16.62 10.94 2.68
CA TYR A 56 -15.75 12.10 2.45
C TYR A 56 -16.07 13.25 3.41
N GLN A 57 -17.36 13.55 3.63
CA GLN A 57 -17.78 14.57 4.59
C GLN A 57 -17.32 14.22 6.01
N HIS A 58 -17.48 12.97 6.43
CA HIS A 58 -16.95 12.47 7.70
C HIS A 58 -15.45 12.71 7.82
N LEU A 59 -14.66 12.43 6.77
CA LEU A 59 -13.20 12.67 6.79
C LEU A 59 -12.86 14.16 6.93
N GLN A 60 -13.65 15.06 6.31
CA GLN A 60 -13.45 16.51 6.44
C GLN A 60 -13.73 16.99 7.88
N GLU A 61 -14.72 16.41 8.55
CA GLU A 61 -15.01 16.69 9.96
C GLU A 61 -13.89 16.12 10.86
N TYR A 62 -13.47 14.91 10.61
CA TYR A 62 -12.40 14.25 11.35
C TYR A 62 -11.05 14.99 11.28
N ILE A 63 -10.70 15.56 10.12
CA ILE A 63 -9.51 16.43 9.97
C ILE A 63 -9.59 17.63 10.90
N LYS A 64 -10.78 18.27 11.01
CA LYS A 64 -10.98 19.40 11.92
C LYS A 64 -10.89 18.97 13.39
N GLU A 65 -11.46 17.82 13.74
CA GLU A 65 -11.37 17.25 15.09
C GLU A 65 -9.94 16.93 15.51
N CYS A 66 -9.15 16.38 14.58
CA CYS A 66 -7.70 16.14 14.78
C CYS A 66 -6.90 17.44 14.83
N GLY A 67 -7.45 18.57 14.41
CA GLY A 67 -6.74 19.86 14.34
C GLY A 67 -5.54 19.82 13.41
N VAL A 68 -5.57 18.98 12.37
CA VAL A 68 -4.44 18.77 11.46
C VAL A 68 -4.63 19.55 10.16
N GLU A 69 -3.58 20.22 9.74
CA GLU A 69 -3.51 20.95 8.47
C GLU A 69 -2.65 20.18 7.44
N ASN A 70 -2.70 20.64 6.18
CA ASN A 70 -1.94 20.06 5.06
C ASN A 70 -2.37 18.63 4.69
N VAL A 71 -3.64 18.30 4.89
CA VAL A 71 -4.28 17.11 4.32
C VAL A 71 -4.94 17.51 3.01
N ILE A 72 -4.49 16.93 1.90
CA ILE A 72 -4.84 17.35 0.55
C ILE A 72 -5.54 16.20 -0.17
N PHE A 73 -6.74 16.48 -0.66
CA PHE A 73 -7.50 15.57 -1.53
C PHE A 73 -7.48 16.10 -2.96
N PRO A 74 -6.65 15.55 -3.86
CA PRO A 74 -6.56 16.03 -5.24
C PRO A 74 -7.84 15.77 -6.06
N GLY A 75 -8.72 14.91 -5.58
CA GLY A 75 -9.96 14.56 -6.27
C GLY A 75 -9.75 13.64 -7.46
N HIS A 76 -10.64 13.77 -8.44
CA HIS A 76 -10.56 13.02 -9.69
C HIS A 76 -9.44 13.57 -10.57
N ILE A 77 -8.35 12.84 -10.69
CA ILE A 77 -7.17 13.22 -11.48
C ILE A 77 -6.83 12.13 -12.49
N ALA A 78 -6.20 12.52 -13.60
CA ALA A 78 -5.73 11.59 -14.60
C ALA A 78 -4.66 10.65 -14.03
N PHE A 79 -4.60 9.41 -14.52
CA PHE A 79 -3.63 8.40 -14.07
C PHE A 79 -2.19 8.93 -14.08
N ARG A 80 -1.81 9.68 -15.10
CA ARG A 80 -0.49 10.33 -15.19
C ARG A 80 -0.19 11.24 -14.00
N THR A 81 -1.20 11.91 -13.46
CA THR A 81 -1.07 12.78 -12.30
C THR A 81 -0.93 11.96 -11.02
N ILE A 82 -1.60 10.80 -10.92
CA ILE A 82 -1.40 9.85 -9.79
C ILE A 82 0.07 9.43 -9.71
N LEU A 83 0.68 9.09 -10.84
CA LEU A 83 2.11 8.72 -10.90
C LEU A 83 3.03 9.85 -10.41
N ALA A 84 2.64 11.11 -10.65
CA ALA A 84 3.40 12.25 -10.15
C ALA A 84 3.34 12.40 -8.62
N TYR A 85 2.28 11.94 -7.95
CA TYR A 85 2.22 11.90 -6.49
C TYR A 85 3.15 10.84 -5.91
N TYR A 86 3.26 9.65 -6.52
CA TYR A 86 4.26 8.68 -6.10
C TYR A 86 5.69 9.22 -6.23
N LYS A 87 5.98 9.95 -7.32
CA LYS A 87 7.30 10.54 -7.56
C LYS A 87 7.76 11.55 -6.52
N ILE A 88 6.83 12.28 -5.91
CA ILE A 88 7.15 13.28 -4.87
C ILE A 88 6.98 12.72 -3.47
N ALA A 89 6.52 11.49 -3.34
CA ALA A 89 6.26 10.87 -2.06
C ALA A 89 7.56 10.46 -1.37
N ASP A 90 7.71 10.86 -0.12
CA ASP A 90 8.77 10.40 0.77
C ASP A 90 8.39 9.13 1.51
N LEU A 91 7.07 8.89 1.67
CA LEU A 91 6.51 7.72 2.31
C LEU A 91 5.13 7.39 1.74
N PHE A 92 4.85 6.11 1.52
CA PHE A 92 3.51 5.58 1.27
C PHE A 92 2.96 4.98 2.56
N LEU A 93 1.82 5.51 3.05
CA LEU A 93 1.17 5.06 4.28
C LEU A 93 -0.16 4.40 3.96
N CYS A 94 -0.34 3.11 4.30
CA CYS A 94 -1.56 2.35 4.05
C CYS A 94 -2.12 1.73 5.33
N MET A 95 -3.31 2.18 5.76
CA MET A 95 -4.00 1.65 6.95
C MET A 95 -5.25 0.82 6.58
N SER A 96 -5.37 0.36 5.33
CA SER A 96 -6.51 -0.41 4.84
C SER A 96 -6.77 -1.67 5.68
N GLU A 97 -8.05 -1.95 5.95
CA GLU A 97 -8.48 -3.18 6.64
C GLU A 97 -8.81 -4.32 5.68
N HIS A 98 -9.10 -4.00 4.44
CA HIS A 98 -9.43 -5.02 3.44
C HIS A 98 -8.89 -4.67 2.06
N GLU A 99 -8.01 -5.54 1.58
CA GLU A 99 -7.41 -5.49 0.25
C GLU A 99 -7.42 -6.88 -0.38
N GLY A 100 -7.74 -6.94 -1.69
CA GLY A 100 -7.60 -8.18 -2.45
C GLY A 100 -6.16 -8.43 -2.92
N PHE A 101 -5.43 -7.35 -3.25
CA PHE A 101 -4.03 -7.37 -3.67
C PHE A 101 -3.29 -6.08 -3.27
N CYS A 102 -3.98 -4.92 -3.36
CA CYS A 102 -3.43 -3.60 -3.12
C CYS A 102 -2.38 -3.16 -4.17
N VAL A 103 -2.81 -3.01 -5.42
CA VAL A 103 -1.96 -2.49 -6.53
C VAL A 103 -1.14 -1.25 -6.14
N PRO A 104 -1.67 -0.27 -5.37
CA PRO A 104 -0.91 0.90 -4.94
C PRO A 104 0.41 0.60 -4.20
N LEU A 105 0.54 -0.55 -3.54
CA LEU A 105 1.81 -0.96 -2.93
C LEU A 105 2.88 -1.26 -4.00
N VAL A 106 2.49 -1.94 -5.08
CA VAL A 106 3.39 -2.26 -6.20
C VAL A 106 3.77 -0.98 -6.95
N GLU A 107 2.81 -0.06 -7.10
CA GLU A 107 3.08 1.27 -7.69
C GLU A 107 4.08 2.05 -6.83
N ALA A 108 3.91 2.06 -5.49
CA ALA A 108 4.85 2.71 -4.58
C ALA A 108 6.26 2.09 -4.66
N MET A 109 6.36 0.76 -4.73
CA MET A 109 7.65 0.09 -4.96
C MET A 109 8.31 0.54 -6.26
N PHE A 110 7.53 0.63 -7.35
CA PHE A 110 8.03 1.04 -8.66
C PHE A 110 8.61 2.46 -8.66
N PHE A 111 8.06 3.34 -7.82
CA PHE A 111 8.54 4.71 -7.65
C PHE A 111 9.57 4.87 -6.52
N GLU A 112 10.11 3.78 -6.00
CA GLU A 112 11.09 3.78 -4.92
C GLU A 112 10.59 4.55 -3.67
N THR A 113 9.27 4.50 -3.43
CA THR A 113 8.65 5.11 -2.27
C THR A 113 8.60 4.09 -1.14
N PRO A 114 9.25 4.33 0.02
CA PRO A 114 9.20 3.40 1.14
C PRO A 114 7.78 3.26 1.68
N ILE A 115 7.42 2.06 2.11
CA ILE A 115 6.06 1.70 2.48
C ILE A 115 5.98 1.36 3.96
N VAL A 116 5.02 2.00 4.65
CA VAL A 116 4.50 1.58 5.95
C VAL A 116 3.04 1.20 5.78
N ALA A 117 2.67 -0.02 6.16
CA ALA A 117 1.32 -0.51 5.94
C ALA A 117 0.80 -1.36 7.11
N TYR A 118 -0.51 -1.27 7.38
CA TYR A 118 -1.17 -2.13 8.35
C TYR A 118 -1.26 -3.57 7.84
N ALA A 119 -0.92 -4.53 8.70
CA ALA A 119 -0.85 -5.95 8.37
C ALA A 119 -2.26 -6.57 8.26
N SER A 120 -2.98 -6.25 7.20
CA SER A 120 -4.33 -6.77 6.95
C SER A 120 -4.42 -7.55 5.64
N THR A 121 -5.24 -8.57 5.63
CA THR A 121 -5.67 -9.36 4.45
C THR A 121 -4.52 -9.66 3.47
N ALA A 122 -4.53 -9.13 2.23
CA ALA A 122 -3.51 -9.40 1.22
C ALA A 122 -2.23 -8.56 1.37
N ILE A 123 -2.20 -7.51 2.21
CA ILE A 123 -1.06 -6.59 2.31
C ILE A 123 0.26 -7.30 2.64
N PRO A 124 0.35 -8.19 3.66
CA PRO A 124 1.58 -8.91 3.96
C PRO A 124 2.08 -9.76 2.78
N GLY A 125 1.16 -10.43 2.08
CA GLY A 125 1.46 -11.25 0.90
C GLY A 125 1.94 -10.42 -0.29
N THR A 126 1.34 -9.25 -0.53
CA THR A 126 1.76 -8.34 -1.60
C THR A 126 3.14 -7.75 -1.30
N LEU A 127 3.38 -7.31 -0.07
CA LEU A 127 4.70 -6.79 0.32
C LEU A 127 5.78 -7.87 0.33
N GLY A 128 5.48 -9.09 0.79
CA GLY A 128 6.48 -10.17 0.84
C GLY A 128 7.74 -9.80 1.64
N GLY A 129 7.61 -8.96 2.67
CA GLY A 129 8.73 -8.48 3.48
C GLY A 129 9.48 -7.27 2.91
N SER A 130 8.99 -6.65 1.83
CA SER A 130 9.62 -5.49 1.17
C SER A 130 9.07 -4.13 1.64
N GLY A 131 8.35 -4.09 2.75
CA GLY A 131 7.86 -2.87 3.38
C GLY A 131 7.78 -3.08 4.89
N VAL A 132 7.45 -2.05 5.62
CA VAL A 132 7.25 -2.14 7.08
C VAL A 132 5.79 -2.40 7.37
N LEU A 133 5.52 -3.56 7.98
CA LEU A 133 4.20 -3.91 8.45
C LEU A 133 4.03 -3.48 9.91
N VAL A 134 2.94 -2.79 10.19
CA VAL A 134 2.50 -2.47 11.55
C VAL A 134 1.27 -3.33 11.90
N GLU A 135 1.23 -3.87 13.11
CA GLU A 135 0.14 -4.70 13.62
C GLU A 135 -0.85 -3.89 14.48
N THR A 136 -0.54 -2.62 14.70
CA THR A 136 -1.38 -1.68 15.44
C THR A 136 -1.72 -0.48 14.58
N LYS A 137 -2.82 0.18 14.89
CA LYS A 137 -3.24 1.45 14.30
C LYS A 137 -3.11 2.61 15.30
N GLU A 138 -2.45 2.37 16.44
CA GLU A 138 -2.16 3.44 17.40
C GLU A 138 -1.34 4.53 16.73
N PRO A 139 -1.88 5.78 16.63
CA PRO A 139 -1.30 6.83 15.81
C PRO A 139 0.15 7.16 16.17
N GLU A 140 0.47 7.20 17.47
CA GLU A 140 1.81 7.53 17.96
C GLU A 140 2.83 6.44 17.59
N THR A 141 2.46 5.17 17.71
CA THR A 141 3.31 4.03 17.35
C THR A 141 3.60 3.98 15.85
N VAL A 142 2.56 4.22 15.03
CA VAL A 142 2.73 4.29 13.57
C VAL A 142 3.57 5.50 13.19
N ALA A 143 3.36 6.66 13.82
CA ALA A 143 4.16 7.86 13.59
C ALA A 143 5.64 7.66 13.95
N GLU A 144 5.96 6.91 15.00
CA GLU A 144 7.33 6.52 15.33
C GLU A 144 7.96 5.66 14.23
N THR A 145 7.22 4.69 13.71
CA THR A 145 7.65 3.85 12.58
C THR A 145 7.89 4.68 11.32
N MET A 146 6.99 5.61 11.01
CA MET A 146 7.15 6.56 9.91
C MET A 146 8.42 7.40 10.08
N ASN A 147 8.63 7.96 11.27
CA ASN A 147 9.81 8.78 11.57
C ASN A 147 11.11 7.97 11.46
N HIS A 148 11.13 6.74 11.96
CA HIS A 148 12.31 5.87 11.82
C HIS A 148 12.64 5.64 10.34
N MET A 149 11.64 5.32 9.52
CA MET A 149 11.80 5.19 8.06
C MET A 149 12.35 6.46 7.39
N MET A 150 11.98 7.64 7.89
CA MET A 150 12.39 8.93 7.32
C MET A 150 13.79 9.35 7.77
N GLN A 151 14.18 9.02 9.00
CA GLN A 151 15.44 9.49 9.61
C GLN A 151 16.60 8.52 9.43
N ASP A 152 16.34 7.21 9.35
CA ASP A 152 17.36 6.19 9.19
C ASP A 152 17.59 5.87 7.71
N ALA A 153 18.60 6.51 7.11
CA ALA A 153 18.93 6.36 5.69
C ALA A 153 19.39 4.93 5.34
N GLU A 154 20.06 4.23 6.25
CA GLU A 154 20.50 2.85 6.04
C GLU A 154 19.31 1.90 6.03
N TYR A 155 18.43 2.01 7.02
CA TYR A 155 17.18 1.25 7.11
C TYR A 155 16.30 1.49 5.89
N ARG A 156 16.09 2.77 5.51
CA ARG A 156 15.34 3.13 4.30
C ARG A 156 15.93 2.49 3.05
N SER A 157 17.27 2.55 2.88
CA SER A 157 17.97 1.94 1.74
C SER A 157 17.77 0.42 1.67
N GLU A 158 17.79 -0.27 2.82
CA GLU A 158 17.52 -1.71 2.86
C GLU A 158 16.09 -2.06 2.44
N ILE A 159 15.10 -1.29 2.90
CA ILE A 159 13.70 -1.48 2.50
C ILE A 159 13.55 -1.25 0.99
N LEU A 160 14.13 -0.19 0.43
CA LEU A 160 14.05 0.09 -1.01
C LEU A 160 14.71 -1.02 -1.86
N LYS A 161 15.83 -1.58 -1.42
CA LYS A 161 16.45 -2.76 -2.08
C LYS A 161 15.53 -3.98 -2.07
N LYS A 162 14.83 -4.23 -0.95
CA LYS A 162 13.84 -5.31 -0.86
C LYS A 162 12.65 -5.04 -1.79
N GLN A 163 12.19 -3.79 -1.90
CA GLN A 163 11.13 -3.38 -2.82
C GLN A 163 11.52 -3.63 -4.29
N ASP A 164 12.73 -3.23 -4.69
CA ASP A 164 13.25 -3.50 -6.06
C ASP A 164 13.31 -5.01 -6.35
N ALA A 165 13.78 -5.81 -5.40
CA ALA A 165 13.78 -7.26 -5.54
C ALA A 165 12.36 -7.83 -5.68
N ARG A 166 11.41 -7.34 -4.86
CA ARG A 166 10.01 -7.78 -4.88
C ARG A 166 9.30 -7.44 -6.18
N LEU A 167 9.59 -6.30 -6.80
CA LEU A 167 9.03 -5.90 -8.09
C LEU A 167 9.26 -6.95 -9.20
N LYS A 168 10.35 -7.69 -9.15
CA LYS A 168 10.66 -8.73 -10.13
C LYS A 168 9.67 -9.88 -10.10
N ASP A 169 9.06 -10.14 -8.94
CA ASP A 169 8.01 -11.15 -8.79
C ASP A 169 6.73 -10.77 -9.54
N PHE A 170 6.50 -9.48 -9.76
CA PHE A 170 5.36 -8.92 -10.47
C PHE A 170 5.64 -8.67 -11.96
N ALA A 171 6.85 -8.99 -12.45
CA ALA A 171 7.16 -8.91 -13.86
C ALA A 171 6.31 -9.92 -14.66
N TYR A 172 5.92 -9.56 -15.88
CA TYR A 172 5.07 -10.38 -16.73
C TYR A 172 5.56 -11.82 -16.88
N GLU A 173 6.87 -12.02 -17.12
CA GLU A 173 7.45 -13.34 -17.29
C GLU A 173 7.41 -14.17 -15.99
N SER A 174 7.59 -13.54 -14.84
CA SER A 174 7.48 -14.20 -13.53
C SER A 174 6.05 -14.67 -13.26
N ILE A 175 5.06 -13.80 -13.46
CA ILE A 175 3.64 -14.14 -13.27
C ILE A 175 3.23 -15.22 -14.27
N ARG A 176 3.63 -15.11 -15.53
CA ARG A 176 3.36 -16.10 -16.57
C ARG A 176 3.93 -17.49 -16.19
N GLY A 177 5.17 -17.52 -15.71
CA GLY A 177 5.82 -18.75 -15.23
C GLY A 177 5.03 -19.40 -14.10
N GLN A 178 4.67 -18.65 -13.07
CA GLN A 178 3.88 -19.14 -11.94
C GLN A 178 2.52 -19.73 -12.37
N ILE A 179 1.82 -19.06 -13.30
CA ILE A 179 0.54 -19.54 -13.82
C ILE A 179 0.71 -20.87 -14.57
N LEU A 180 1.74 -20.98 -15.41
CA LEU A 180 2.00 -22.21 -16.16
C LEU A 180 2.35 -23.37 -15.23
N ASP A 181 3.18 -23.14 -14.22
CA ASP A 181 3.53 -24.15 -13.21
C ASP A 181 2.31 -24.67 -12.47
N GLU A 182 1.39 -23.77 -12.07
CA GLU A 182 0.14 -24.16 -11.41
C GLU A 182 -0.78 -24.96 -12.34
N ILE A 183 -0.89 -24.57 -13.60
CA ILE A 183 -1.65 -25.33 -14.61
C ILE A 183 -1.08 -26.74 -14.76
N GLU A 184 0.24 -26.88 -14.87
CA GLU A 184 0.88 -28.20 -14.96
C GLU A 184 0.64 -29.06 -13.71
N LYS A 185 0.73 -28.51 -12.51
CA LYS A 185 0.42 -29.21 -11.26
C LYS A 185 -1.00 -29.74 -11.25
N VAL A 186 -1.97 -28.93 -11.66
CA VAL A 186 -3.38 -29.33 -11.75
C VAL A 186 -3.57 -30.45 -12.79
N GLN A 187 -2.92 -30.36 -13.94
CA GLN A 187 -2.99 -31.38 -14.99
C GLN A 187 -2.40 -32.70 -14.51
N ARG A 188 -1.22 -32.68 -13.88
CA ARG A 188 -0.59 -33.91 -13.30
C ARG A 188 -1.49 -34.54 -12.25
N SER A 189 -2.05 -33.74 -11.33
CA SER A 189 -2.97 -34.25 -10.30
C SER A 189 -4.21 -34.93 -10.89
N LYS A 190 -4.78 -34.40 -11.99
CA LYS A 190 -5.92 -35.00 -12.69
C LYS A 190 -5.53 -36.34 -13.34
N ILE A 191 -4.38 -36.41 -14.00
CA ILE A 191 -3.86 -37.64 -14.64
C ILE A 191 -3.63 -38.71 -13.60
N ASP A 192 -3.04 -38.38 -12.45
CA ASP A 192 -2.76 -39.33 -11.38
C ASP A 192 -4.05 -39.88 -10.74
N LYS A 193 -5.09 -39.02 -10.59
CA LYS A 193 -6.41 -39.48 -10.12
C LYS A 193 -7.05 -40.50 -11.10
N VAL A 194 -7.02 -40.22 -12.41
CA VAL A 194 -7.55 -41.10 -13.43
C VAL A 194 -6.77 -42.43 -13.47
N ARG A 195 -5.46 -42.40 -13.35
CA ARG A 195 -4.62 -43.60 -13.30
C ARG A 195 -4.92 -44.48 -12.08
N LYS A 196 -5.16 -43.87 -10.91
CA LYS A 196 -5.54 -44.60 -9.69
C LYS A 196 -6.92 -45.26 -9.84
N GLN A 197 -7.91 -44.56 -10.38
CA GLN A 197 -9.24 -45.11 -10.63
C GLN A 197 -9.20 -46.27 -11.62
N ASN A 198 -8.46 -46.14 -12.71
CA ASN A 198 -8.31 -47.22 -13.71
C ASN A 198 -7.44 -48.38 -13.23
N GLY A 199 -6.57 -48.19 -12.23
CA GLY A 199 -5.76 -49.22 -11.58
C GLY A 199 -6.57 -50.03 -10.57
N GLU A 200 -7.51 -49.41 -9.88
CA GLU A 200 -8.44 -50.10 -8.96
C GLU A 200 -9.49 -50.95 -9.68
N GLU A 201 -9.90 -50.57 -10.90
CA GLU A 201 -10.77 -51.38 -11.76
C GLU A 201 -10.08 -52.66 -12.31
N LYS A 202 -8.74 -52.74 -12.32
CA LYS A 202 -7.99 -53.91 -12.76
C LYS A 202 -7.60 -54.87 -11.62
N ALA A 203 -7.94 -54.52 -10.39
CA ALA A 203 -7.60 -55.30 -9.20
C ALA A 203 -8.81 -56.00 -8.55
N ASN A 204 -10.00 -55.94 -9.16
CA ASN A 204 -11.20 -56.71 -8.84
C ASN A 204 -11.61 -57.55 -10.05
#